data_ca7403ba85adae6bc67a541b37562a45
#
_entry.id   ca7403ba85adae6bc67a541b37562a45
#
_cell.length_a   1.000
_cell.length_b   1.000
_cell.length_c   1.000
_cell.angle_alpha   90.00
_cell.angle_beta   90.00
_cell.angle_gamma   90.00
#
_symmetry.space_group_name_H-M   'P 1'
#
loop_
_entity.id
_entity.type
_entity.pdbx_description
1 polymer ?
#
loop_
_entity_poly.entity_id
_entity_poly.type
_entity_poly.pdbx_seq_one_letter_code
_entity_poly.pdbx_strand_id
1 'polypeptide(L)'
;MERFEEFSQAGKNFIYINLSGLGTNDDFLAVRDVVKNAIAKYPEKSLYTITNIENIRFDSNSKEIVAKYLEENKPYVKYGVVIGLDGIKKMLVQAVMKLSGRKNLFFAFTKERAIELLIQLE
;
A
#
# COMPACT_ATOMS: atom_id res chain seq x y z
N MET A 1 8.77 13.07 10.13
CA MET A 1 9.09 11.80 9.46
C MET A 1 8.25 11.68 8.21
N GLU A 2 8.90 11.52 7.10
CA GLU A 2 8.16 11.38 5.85
C GLU A 2 7.56 9.98 5.75
N ARG A 3 6.30 9.94 5.36
CA ARG A 3 5.57 8.68 5.19
C ARG A 3 5.46 8.27 3.73
N PHE A 4 6.08 9.00 2.85
CA PHE A 4 5.95 8.80 1.42
C PHE A 4 7.31 9.04 0.75
N GLU A 5 7.75 8.09 -0.06
CA GLU A 5 9.01 8.18 -0.78
C GLU A 5 8.83 7.70 -2.22
N GLU A 6 9.28 8.50 -3.17
CA GLU A 6 9.26 8.15 -4.59
C GLU A 6 10.69 7.85 -5.04
N PHE A 7 10.88 6.74 -5.74
CA PHE A 7 12.18 6.40 -6.29
C PHE A 7 12.04 5.52 -7.54
N SER A 8 13.12 5.43 -8.31
CA SER A 8 13.17 4.57 -9.50
C SER A 8 14.29 3.56 -9.35
N GLN A 9 14.03 2.32 -9.76
CA GLN A 9 15.00 1.24 -9.72
C GLN A 9 14.67 0.21 -10.79
N ALA A 10 15.69 -0.29 -11.49
CA ALA A 10 15.52 -1.28 -12.57
C ALA A 10 14.51 -0.84 -13.65
N GLY A 11 14.45 0.46 -13.92
CA GLY A 11 13.55 1.02 -14.94
C GLY A 11 12.08 1.12 -14.48
N LYS A 12 11.80 0.94 -13.20
CA LYS A 12 10.45 0.98 -12.64
C LYS A 12 10.30 2.13 -11.65
N ASN A 13 9.10 2.70 -11.61
CA ASN A 13 8.76 3.76 -10.66
C ASN A 13 8.15 3.14 -9.41
N PHE A 14 8.80 3.37 -8.28
CA PHE A 14 8.38 2.85 -6.98
C PHE A 14 7.85 3.96 -6.09
N ILE A 15 6.86 3.62 -5.28
CA ILE A 15 6.38 4.47 -4.20
C ILE A 15 6.39 3.63 -2.92
N TYR A 16 7.10 4.12 -1.91
CA TYR A 16 7.07 3.55 -0.57
C TYR A 16 6.12 4.37 0.29
N ILE A 17 5.11 3.72 0.84
CA ILE A 17 4.08 4.33 1.67
C ILE A 17 4.22 3.76 3.08
N ASN A 18 4.58 4.61 4.04
CA ASN A 18 4.76 4.18 5.42
C ASN A 18 3.55 4.54 6.26
N LEU A 19 2.71 3.55 6.51
CA LEU A 19 1.53 3.67 7.37
C LEU A 19 1.81 3.14 8.77
N SER A 20 3.06 2.79 9.08
CA SER A 20 3.41 2.18 10.35
C SER A 20 3.02 3.06 11.54
N GLY A 21 2.50 2.43 12.58
CA GLY A 21 2.18 3.08 13.84
C GLY A 21 0.96 3.99 13.82
N LEU A 22 0.24 4.09 12.70
CA LEU A 22 -0.98 4.91 12.67
C LEU A 22 -2.03 4.31 13.60
N GLY A 23 -2.54 5.13 14.51
CA GLY A 23 -3.43 4.68 15.59
C GLY A 23 -4.89 5.06 15.42
N THR A 24 -5.22 5.94 14.47
CA THR A 24 -6.59 6.39 14.27
C THR A 24 -6.93 6.44 12.78
N ASN A 25 -8.24 6.39 12.49
CA ASN A 25 -8.72 6.54 11.12
C ASN A 25 -8.45 7.93 10.56
N ASP A 26 -8.48 8.96 11.40
CA ASP A 26 -8.18 10.33 10.98
C ASP A 26 -6.73 10.47 10.53
N ASP A 27 -5.81 9.86 11.25
CA ASP A 27 -4.40 9.85 10.87
C ASP A 27 -4.20 9.13 9.53
N PHE A 28 -4.87 8.01 9.33
CA PHE A 28 -4.84 7.27 8.08
C PHE A 28 -5.37 8.13 6.91
N LEU A 29 -6.50 8.81 7.12
CA LEU A 29 -7.11 9.64 6.09
C LEU A 29 -6.20 10.80 5.67
N ALA A 30 -5.46 11.39 6.61
CA ALA A 30 -4.51 12.45 6.31
C ALA A 30 -3.38 11.94 5.39
N VAL A 31 -2.83 10.76 5.67
CA VAL A 31 -1.80 10.15 4.84
C VAL A 31 -2.39 9.75 3.47
N ARG A 32 -3.61 9.20 3.45
CA ARG A 32 -4.31 8.85 2.22
C ARG A 32 -4.38 10.02 1.25
N ASP A 33 -4.72 11.21 1.75
CA ASP A 33 -4.84 12.39 0.89
C ASP A 33 -3.52 12.76 0.24
N VAL A 34 -2.41 12.68 0.99
CA VAL A 34 -1.07 12.92 0.45
C VAL A 34 -0.73 11.91 -0.64
N VAL A 35 -0.97 10.64 -0.38
CA VAL A 35 -0.70 9.56 -1.34
C VAL A 35 -1.54 9.72 -2.59
N LYS A 36 -2.82 9.97 -2.44
CA LYS A 36 -3.76 10.15 -3.55
C LYS A 36 -3.31 11.25 -4.50
N ASN A 37 -2.91 12.39 -3.95
CA ASN A 37 -2.44 13.52 -4.76
C ASN A 37 -1.13 13.21 -5.48
N ALA A 38 -0.24 12.48 -4.82
CA ALA A 38 1.06 12.14 -5.40
C ALA A 38 0.92 11.13 -6.54
N ILE A 39 0.13 10.06 -6.36
CA ILE A 39 0.00 9.01 -7.38
C ILE A 39 -0.81 9.45 -8.60
N ALA A 40 -1.70 10.41 -8.43
CA ALA A 40 -2.52 10.91 -9.54
C ALA A 40 -1.69 11.54 -10.66
N LYS A 41 -0.43 11.85 -10.41
CA LYS A 41 0.49 12.42 -11.41
C LYS A 41 1.07 11.38 -12.36
N TYR A 42 0.91 10.10 -12.03
CA TYR A 42 1.51 9.01 -12.82
C TYR A 42 0.50 8.42 -13.80
N PRO A 43 0.98 7.86 -14.92
CA PRO A 43 0.09 7.14 -15.83
C PRO A 43 -0.55 5.92 -15.16
N GLU A 44 -1.66 5.49 -15.71
CA GLU A 44 -2.33 4.28 -15.21
C GLU A 44 -1.40 3.07 -15.31
N LYS A 45 -1.49 2.19 -14.31
CA LYS A 45 -0.75 0.91 -14.24
C LYS A 45 0.78 1.06 -14.42
N SER A 46 1.33 2.16 -13.92
CA SER A 46 2.76 2.43 -14.05
C SER A 46 3.53 2.30 -12.74
N LEU A 47 2.85 2.26 -11.60
CA LEU A 47 3.48 2.31 -10.28
C LEU A 47 3.65 0.94 -9.65
N TYR A 48 4.76 0.78 -8.95
CA TYR A 48 5.07 -0.35 -8.09
C TYR A 48 5.08 0.18 -6.67
N THR A 49 4.15 -0.26 -5.82
CA THR A 49 4.00 0.29 -4.48
C THR A 49 4.45 -0.69 -3.41
N ILE A 50 5.03 -0.14 -2.34
CA ILE A 50 5.38 -0.88 -1.13
C ILE A 50 4.72 -0.16 0.02
N THR A 51 3.79 -0.83 0.70
CA THR A 51 3.02 -0.25 1.80
C THR A 51 3.39 -0.93 3.09
N ASN A 52 3.94 -0.17 4.04
CA ASN A 52 4.32 -0.67 5.36
C ASN A 52 3.20 -0.39 6.35
N ILE A 53 2.63 -1.47 6.91
CA ILE A 53 1.55 -1.39 7.90
C ILE A 53 1.97 -1.91 9.27
N GLU A 54 3.27 -1.94 9.56
CA GLU A 54 3.77 -2.39 10.86
C GLU A 54 3.18 -1.56 12.00
N ASN A 55 2.62 -2.23 13.00
CA ASN A 55 2.02 -1.59 14.17
C ASN A 55 0.84 -0.63 13.86
N ILE A 56 0.23 -0.74 12.70
CA ILE A 56 -0.99 0.00 12.40
C ILE A 56 -2.15 -0.60 13.18
N ARG A 57 -3.10 0.23 13.60
CA ARG A 57 -4.30 -0.22 14.30
C ARG A 57 -5.50 -0.18 13.36
N PHE A 58 -6.18 -1.31 13.28
CA PHE A 58 -7.43 -1.43 12.55
C PHE A 58 -8.57 -1.75 13.52
N ASP A 59 -9.72 -1.13 13.31
CA ASP A 59 -10.97 -1.47 13.99
C ASP A 59 -12.02 -1.85 12.94
N SER A 60 -13.27 -2.04 13.40
CA SER A 60 -14.36 -2.43 12.50
C SER A 60 -14.66 -1.37 11.43
N ASN A 61 -14.36 -0.10 11.70
CA ASN A 61 -14.57 0.99 10.74
C ASN A 61 -13.43 1.13 9.75
N SER A 62 -12.23 0.72 10.13
CA SER A 62 -11.03 0.81 9.29
C SER A 62 -11.15 0.00 8.00
N LYS A 63 -11.86 -1.12 8.04
CA LYS A 63 -11.98 -2.04 6.91
C LYS A 63 -12.52 -1.34 5.65
N GLU A 64 -13.58 -0.57 5.78
CA GLU A 64 -14.17 0.14 4.65
C GLU A 64 -13.29 1.28 4.16
N ILE A 65 -12.65 1.99 5.08
CA ILE A 65 -11.75 3.10 4.75
C ILE A 65 -10.54 2.58 3.96
N VAL A 66 -9.94 1.48 4.41
CA VAL A 66 -8.78 0.89 3.73
C VAL A 66 -9.17 0.30 2.38
N ALA A 67 -10.34 -0.36 2.31
CA ALA A 67 -10.84 -0.90 1.05
C ALA A 67 -11.04 0.20 0.01
N LYS A 68 -11.60 1.33 0.41
CA LYS A 68 -11.80 2.47 -0.49
C LYS A 68 -10.46 3.05 -0.94
N TYR A 69 -9.48 3.13 -0.04
CA TYR A 69 -8.12 3.57 -0.37
C TYR A 69 -7.50 2.68 -1.46
N LEU A 70 -7.59 1.36 -1.29
CA LEU A 70 -7.06 0.42 -2.27
C LEU A 70 -7.79 0.53 -3.62
N GLU A 71 -9.11 0.72 -3.59
CA GLU A 71 -9.90 0.90 -4.79
C GLU A 71 -9.52 2.17 -5.54
N GLU A 72 -9.34 3.28 -4.85
CA GLU A 72 -8.95 4.55 -5.45
C GLU A 72 -7.55 4.51 -6.08
N ASN A 73 -6.63 3.73 -5.51
CA ASN A 73 -5.27 3.60 -6.02
C ASN A 73 -5.14 2.57 -7.14
N LYS A 74 -6.11 1.69 -7.26
CA LYS A 74 -6.09 0.57 -8.20
C LYS A 74 -5.73 0.96 -9.64
N PRO A 75 -6.27 2.05 -10.22
CA PRO A 75 -5.95 2.39 -11.61
C PRO A 75 -4.48 2.71 -11.88
N TYR A 76 -3.76 3.18 -10.87
CA TYR A 76 -2.38 3.67 -11.03
C TYR A 76 -1.33 2.62 -10.71
N VAL A 77 -1.68 1.60 -9.95
CA VAL A 77 -0.73 0.62 -9.44
C VAL A 77 -0.71 -0.62 -10.33
N LYS A 78 0.46 -0.95 -10.86
CA LYS A 78 0.64 -2.20 -11.61
C LYS A 78 0.72 -3.37 -10.65
N TYR A 79 1.60 -3.29 -9.66
CA TYR A 79 1.75 -4.28 -8.59
C TYR A 79 2.07 -3.58 -7.28
N GLY A 80 1.57 -4.12 -6.20
CA GLY A 80 1.85 -3.62 -4.86
C GLY A 80 2.26 -4.74 -3.91
N VAL A 81 3.08 -4.41 -2.94
CA VAL A 81 3.49 -5.32 -1.86
C VAL A 81 3.18 -4.67 -0.53
N VAL A 82 2.60 -5.44 0.37
CA VAL A 82 2.33 -5.01 1.74
C VAL A 82 3.35 -5.68 2.66
N ILE A 83 4.01 -4.90 3.50
CA ILE A 83 4.99 -5.38 4.49
C ILE A 83 4.55 -5.02 5.90
N GLY A 84 5.16 -5.66 6.89
CA GLY A 84 4.85 -5.40 8.30
C GLY A 84 3.64 -6.15 8.82
N LEU A 85 3.27 -7.26 8.17
CA LEU A 85 2.10 -8.05 8.55
C LEU A 85 2.44 -9.08 9.64
N ASP A 86 1.57 -9.17 10.66
CA ASP A 86 1.47 -10.35 11.50
C ASP A 86 0.30 -11.21 11.02
N GLY A 87 0.07 -12.37 11.66
CA GLY A 87 -0.97 -13.30 11.22
C GLY A 87 -2.38 -12.72 11.23
N ILE A 88 -2.71 -11.92 12.25
CA ILE A 88 -4.03 -11.31 12.39
C ILE A 88 -4.24 -10.23 11.31
N LYS A 89 -3.24 -9.36 11.13
CA LYS A 89 -3.30 -8.31 10.11
C LYS A 89 -3.37 -8.89 8.71
N LYS A 90 -2.68 -10.01 8.46
CA LYS A 90 -2.73 -10.67 7.15
C LYS A 90 -4.15 -11.09 6.81
N MET A 91 -4.87 -11.69 7.76
CA MET A 91 -6.26 -12.07 7.55
C MET A 91 -7.13 -10.85 7.26
N LEU A 92 -6.93 -9.78 8.00
CA LEU A 92 -7.70 -8.53 7.80
C LEU A 92 -7.42 -7.91 6.43
N VAL A 93 -6.16 -7.84 6.04
CA VAL A 93 -5.77 -7.29 4.74
C VAL A 93 -6.32 -8.14 3.60
N GLN A 94 -6.31 -9.46 3.73
CA GLN A 94 -6.90 -10.34 2.73
C GLN A 94 -8.42 -10.09 2.57
N ALA A 95 -9.12 -9.86 3.67
CA ALA A 95 -10.54 -9.50 3.64
C ALA A 95 -10.76 -8.15 2.95
N VAL A 96 -9.90 -7.17 3.23
CA VAL A 96 -9.96 -5.84 2.60
C VAL A 96 -9.67 -5.93 1.11
N MET A 97 -8.70 -6.74 0.71
CA MET A 97 -8.40 -6.97 -0.71
C MET A 97 -9.60 -7.54 -1.46
N LYS A 98 -10.28 -8.49 -0.84
CA LYS A 98 -11.49 -9.10 -1.40
C LYS A 98 -12.58 -8.07 -1.59
N LEU A 99 -12.77 -7.21 -0.58
CA LEU A 99 -13.78 -6.16 -0.61
C LEU A 99 -13.49 -5.09 -1.67
N SER A 100 -12.21 -4.73 -1.86
CA SER A 100 -11.80 -3.71 -2.83
C SER A 100 -11.68 -4.24 -4.27
N GLY A 101 -11.69 -5.54 -4.45
CA GLY A 101 -11.47 -6.16 -5.76
C GLY A 101 -10.02 -6.13 -6.25
N ARG A 102 -9.05 -5.77 -5.38
CA ARG A 102 -7.63 -5.73 -5.75
C ARG A 102 -7.09 -7.16 -5.88
N LYS A 103 -6.38 -7.44 -6.96
CA LYS A 103 -5.79 -8.76 -7.25
C LYS A 103 -4.29 -8.70 -7.48
N ASN A 104 -3.72 -7.51 -7.52
CA ASN A 104 -2.32 -7.26 -7.84
C ASN A 104 -1.50 -6.90 -6.61
N LEU A 105 -1.90 -7.41 -5.43
CA LEU A 105 -1.20 -7.18 -4.18
C LEU A 105 -0.55 -8.46 -3.67
N PHE A 106 0.66 -8.31 -3.18
CA PHE A 106 1.48 -9.40 -2.64
C PHE A 106 1.95 -9.03 -1.24
N PHE A 107 2.59 -9.98 -0.55
CA PHE A 107 3.08 -9.77 0.81
C PHE A 107 4.58 -10.09 0.87
N ALA A 108 5.30 -9.33 1.68
CA ALA A 108 6.71 -9.58 1.97
C ALA A 108 7.00 -9.16 3.41
N PHE A 109 8.15 -9.57 3.94
CA PHE A 109 8.53 -9.26 5.32
C PHE A 109 9.28 -7.93 5.43
N THR A 110 10.04 -7.56 4.41
CA THR A 110 10.88 -6.36 4.45
C THR A 110 10.74 -5.56 3.17
N LYS A 111 11.16 -4.29 3.25
CA LYS A 111 11.20 -3.40 2.08
C LYS A 111 12.11 -3.96 0.99
N GLU A 112 13.25 -4.50 1.37
CA GLU A 112 14.24 -5.07 0.44
C GLU A 112 13.66 -6.26 -0.32
N ARG A 113 12.96 -7.15 0.39
CA ARG A 113 12.28 -8.29 -0.23
C ARG A 113 11.15 -7.84 -1.15
N ALA A 114 10.44 -6.80 -0.77
CA ALA A 114 9.37 -6.23 -1.59
C ALA A 114 9.93 -5.69 -2.91
N ILE A 115 11.04 -4.99 -2.86
CA ILE A 115 11.71 -4.46 -4.06
C ILE A 115 12.16 -5.60 -4.96
N GLU A 116 12.80 -6.63 -4.41
CA GLU A 116 13.25 -7.80 -5.18
C GLU A 116 12.07 -8.48 -5.90
N LEU A 117 10.97 -8.67 -5.19
CA LEU A 117 9.76 -9.26 -5.76
C LEU A 117 9.22 -8.41 -6.91
N LEU A 118 9.08 -7.12 -6.70
CA LEU A 118 8.50 -6.21 -7.69
C LEU A 118 9.38 -6.06 -8.93
N ILE A 119 10.70 -6.12 -8.78
CA ILE A 119 11.62 -6.06 -9.93
C ILE A 119 11.43 -7.28 -10.84
N GLN A 120 11.11 -8.44 -10.29
CA GLN A 120 10.91 -9.67 -11.05
C GLN A 120 9.56 -9.73 -11.77
N LEU A 121 8.59 -8.93 -11.35
CA LEU A 121 7.27 -8.88 -11.97
C LEU A 121 7.28 -7.96 -13.20
N GLU A 122 6.55 -8.35 -14.23
CA GLU A 122 6.47 -7.56 -15.47
C GLU A 122 5.17 -6.73 -15.53
#